data_d104d03ee3c2bb75f279b1620d74514e
#
_entry.id   d104d03ee3c2bb75f279b1620d74514e
#
_cell.length_a   1.000
_cell.length_b   1.000
_cell.length_c   1.000
_cell.angle_alpha   90.00
_cell.angle_beta   90.00
_cell.angle_gamma   90.00
#
_symmetry.space_group_name_H-M   'P 1'
#
loop_
_entity.id
_entity.type
_entity.pdbx_description
1 polymer ?
#
loop_
_entity_poly.entity_id
_entity_poly.type
_entity_poly.pdbx_seq_one_letter_code
_entity_poly.pdbx_strand_id
1 'polypeptide(L)'
;MHQQKGKLLFATLSVILCWAYSPIGIRIGLQAYTPEHLALIRFIIASAFLFILAISIKITPPRLKDIPLLAGLGFFAVTLHHLLLNLGQMHVSAGAASVLAQSTPVFSAMIAYWFLKEKISLWRCGCILIAMFGAAMVVVGDHGIAATNLYGLLVLGAALSWSIYFVLQKKYSLHYDPFSMTCYTVWFGTLFLLPYAKGLNTAFMLAPLNVDIAVLILGIFPSALAYLAWAYVLKYVEVSRASSALYLIPPTAMLMAAVILHEKTSIMVMLGGAIVLIGVVALNMENSVKARSLVG
;
A
#
# COMPACT_ATOMS: atom_id res chain seq x y z
N MET A 1 17.59 -23.13 12.55
CA MET A 1 16.23 -22.66 12.84
C MET A 1 16.18 -21.27 13.51
N HIS A 2 16.95 -20.96 14.56
CA HIS A 2 16.91 -19.65 15.24
C HIS A 2 17.27 -18.47 14.34
N GLN A 3 18.32 -18.59 13.54
CA GLN A 3 18.78 -17.52 12.64
C GLN A 3 17.75 -17.15 11.55
N GLN A 4 17.00 -18.14 11.03
CA GLN A 4 15.96 -17.89 10.03
C GLN A 4 14.74 -17.19 10.64
N LYS A 5 14.35 -17.56 11.87
CA LYS A 5 13.28 -16.86 12.61
C LYS A 5 13.63 -15.40 12.87
N GLY A 6 14.88 -15.10 13.24
CA GLY A 6 15.37 -13.74 13.43
C GLY A 6 15.29 -12.90 12.15
N LYS A 7 15.74 -13.45 11.00
CA LYS A 7 15.66 -12.78 9.70
C LYS A 7 14.20 -12.49 9.28
N LEU A 8 13.29 -13.43 9.50
CA LEU A 8 11.86 -13.25 9.20
C LEU A 8 11.23 -12.17 10.07
N LEU A 9 11.51 -12.18 11.38
CA LEU A 9 11.04 -11.15 12.30
C LEU A 9 11.55 -9.77 11.88
N PHE A 10 12.85 -9.65 11.60
CA PHE A 10 13.46 -8.40 11.13
C PHE A 10 12.81 -7.91 9.83
N ALA A 11 12.63 -8.79 8.83
CA ALA A 11 11.98 -8.43 7.58
C ALA A 11 10.52 -7.97 7.80
N THR A 12 9.75 -8.66 8.65
CA THR A 12 8.38 -8.29 8.97
C THR A 12 8.30 -6.93 9.67
N LEU A 13 9.15 -6.69 10.67
CA LEU A 13 9.21 -5.40 11.36
C LEU A 13 9.65 -4.27 10.42
N SER A 14 10.61 -4.53 9.53
CA SER A 14 11.03 -3.56 8.51
C SER A 14 9.86 -3.18 7.59
N VAL A 15 9.05 -4.15 7.13
CA VAL A 15 7.85 -3.88 6.32
C VAL A 15 6.87 -3.00 7.08
N ILE A 16 6.55 -3.34 8.34
CA ILE A 16 5.61 -2.58 9.16
C ILE A 16 6.08 -1.14 9.33
N LEU A 17 7.35 -0.93 9.72
CA LEU A 17 7.90 0.41 9.94
C LEU A 17 7.97 1.21 8.65
N CYS A 18 8.44 0.61 7.55
CA CYS A 18 8.53 1.28 6.26
C CYS A 18 7.15 1.70 5.73
N TRP A 19 6.16 0.81 5.77
CA TRP A 19 4.83 1.16 5.28
C TRP A 19 4.06 2.06 6.24
N ALA A 20 4.31 1.98 7.55
CA ALA A 20 3.78 2.95 8.51
C ALA A 20 4.34 4.36 8.30
N TYR A 21 5.60 4.49 7.87
CA TYR A 21 6.19 5.78 7.50
C TYR A 21 5.58 6.37 6.22
N SER A 22 5.06 5.55 5.31
CA SER A 22 4.59 6.02 4.00
C SER A 22 3.60 7.21 4.09
N PRO A 23 2.51 7.17 4.86
CA PRO A 23 1.60 8.32 4.97
C PRO A 23 2.26 9.56 5.59
N ILE A 24 3.23 9.37 6.49
CA ILE A 24 3.99 10.48 7.09
C ILE A 24 4.88 11.14 6.05
N GLY A 25 5.67 10.35 5.32
CA GLY A 25 6.53 10.84 4.25
C GLY A 25 5.75 11.54 3.13
N ILE A 26 4.54 11.05 2.79
CA ILE A 26 3.65 11.73 1.84
C ILE A 26 3.23 13.11 2.39
N ARG A 27 2.80 13.21 3.65
CA ARG A 27 2.41 14.51 4.25
C ARG A 27 3.58 15.50 4.27
N ILE A 28 4.80 15.06 4.54
CA ILE A 28 6.00 15.90 4.47
C ILE A 28 6.27 16.30 3.01
N GLY A 29 6.25 15.35 2.09
CA GLY A 29 6.51 15.60 0.66
C GLY A 29 5.53 16.59 0.03
N LEU A 30 4.25 16.54 0.40
CA LEU A 30 3.20 17.44 -0.07
C LEU A 30 3.39 18.90 0.39
N GLN A 31 4.34 19.19 1.29
CA GLN A 31 4.66 20.58 1.66
C GLN A 31 5.40 21.33 0.55
N ALA A 32 6.11 20.62 -0.34
CA ALA A 32 6.88 21.23 -1.43
C ALA A 32 6.55 20.67 -2.82
N TYR A 33 6.01 19.47 -2.90
CA TYR A 33 5.69 18.82 -4.17
C TYR A 33 4.18 18.72 -4.38
N THR A 34 3.74 18.83 -5.63
CA THR A 34 2.37 18.45 -5.99
C THR A 34 2.19 16.95 -5.82
N PRO A 35 0.96 16.44 -5.67
CA PRO A 35 0.69 15.00 -5.56
C PRO A 35 1.34 14.17 -6.67
N GLU A 36 1.31 14.68 -7.90
CA GLU A 36 1.86 14.03 -9.09
C GLU A 36 3.39 14.04 -9.06
N HIS A 37 4.01 15.19 -8.75
CA HIS A 37 5.46 15.31 -8.61
C HIS A 37 5.99 14.39 -7.50
N LEU A 38 5.28 14.35 -6.37
CA LEU A 38 5.64 13.46 -5.25
C LEU A 38 5.57 11.99 -5.66
N ALA A 39 4.52 11.58 -6.39
CA ALA A 39 4.42 10.22 -6.90
C ALA A 39 5.58 9.93 -7.86
N LEU A 40 5.86 10.83 -8.82
CA LEU A 40 6.90 10.63 -9.81
C LEU A 40 8.29 10.53 -9.18
N ILE A 41 8.70 11.52 -8.36
CA ILE A 41 10.06 11.54 -7.76
C ILE A 41 10.28 10.33 -6.85
N ARG A 42 9.28 9.97 -6.04
CA ARG A 42 9.31 8.79 -5.18
C ARG A 42 9.61 7.52 -5.99
N PHE A 43 8.93 7.34 -7.13
CA PHE A 43 9.08 6.13 -7.94
C PHE A 43 10.27 6.19 -8.91
N ILE A 44 10.77 7.36 -9.28
CA ILE A 44 12.09 7.49 -9.91
C ILE A 44 13.19 6.97 -8.96
N ILE A 45 13.15 7.41 -7.69
CA ILE A 45 14.10 6.96 -6.66
C ILE A 45 14.01 5.44 -6.46
N ALA A 46 12.78 4.91 -6.31
CA ALA A 46 12.55 3.48 -6.16
C ALA A 46 13.04 2.68 -7.38
N SER A 47 12.75 3.18 -8.59
CA SER A 47 13.17 2.56 -9.85
C SER A 47 14.70 2.51 -9.99
N ALA A 48 15.37 3.62 -9.68
CA ALA A 48 16.84 3.70 -9.72
C ALA A 48 17.46 2.73 -8.69
N PHE A 49 16.94 2.70 -7.48
CA PHE A 49 17.41 1.78 -6.43
C PHE A 49 17.23 0.31 -6.85
N LEU A 50 16.03 -0.06 -7.34
CA LEU A 50 15.78 -1.42 -7.85
C LEU A 50 16.63 -1.76 -9.07
N PHE A 51 16.90 -0.80 -9.95
CA PHE A 51 17.78 -0.98 -11.10
C PHE A 51 19.22 -1.31 -10.66
N ILE A 52 19.76 -0.58 -9.69
CA ILE A 52 21.09 -0.86 -9.11
C ILE A 52 21.14 -2.28 -8.52
N LEU A 53 20.09 -2.69 -7.80
CA LEU A 53 20.02 -4.05 -7.26
C LEU A 53 19.90 -5.10 -8.37
N ALA A 54 19.17 -4.81 -9.45
CA ALA A 54 18.96 -5.71 -10.58
C ALA A 54 20.25 -5.96 -11.39
N ILE A 55 21.24 -5.08 -11.32
CA ILE A 55 22.57 -5.31 -11.89
C ILE A 55 23.28 -6.48 -11.17
N SER A 56 23.10 -6.58 -9.86
CA SER A 56 23.71 -7.63 -9.04
C SER A 56 22.87 -8.91 -8.95
N ILE A 57 21.55 -8.76 -8.98
CA ILE A 57 20.57 -9.86 -8.90
C ILE A 57 19.99 -10.06 -10.29
N LYS A 58 20.26 -11.21 -10.93
CA LYS A 58 19.69 -11.52 -12.23
C LYS A 58 18.15 -11.54 -12.17
N ILE A 59 17.52 -10.70 -12.98
CA ILE A 59 16.06 -10.68 -13.15
C ILE A 59 15.66 -11.56 -14.34
N THR A 60 14.51 -12.21 -14.24
CA THR A 60 13.92 -12.96 -15.34
C THR A 60 13.41 -11.97 -16.42
N PRO A 61 13.94 -11.99 -17.67
CA PRO A 61 13.53 -11.04 -18.70
C PRO A 61 12.01 -11.16 -19.00
N PRO A 62 11.33 -10.03 -19.28
CA PRO A 62 9.90 -10.06 -19.54
C PRO A 62 9.60 -10.69 -20.89
N ARG A 63 8.59 -11.54 -20.96
CA ARG A 63 8.09 -12.05 -22.24
C ARG A 63 7.21 -10.98 -22.88
N LEU A 64 7.35 -10.76 -24.18
CA LEU A 64 6.59 -9.73 -24.91
C LEU A 64 5.07 -9.83 -24.68
N LYS A 65 4.52 -11.05 -24.62
CA LYS A 65 3.11 -11.30 -24.35
C LYS A 65 2.64 -10.89 -22.95
N ASP A 66 3.56 -10.80 -22.00
CA ASP A 66 3.25 -10.46 -20.59
C ASP A 66 3.33 -8.93 -20.34
N ILE A 67 3.94 -8.17 -21.27
CA ILE A 67 4.12 -6.72 -21.13
C ILE A 67 2.81 -5.98 -20.85
N PRO A 68 1.69 -6.20 -21.56
CA PRO A 68 0.45 -5.49 -21.29
C PRO A 68 -0.06 -5.73 -19.85
N LEU A 69 0.08 -6.96 -19.35
CA LEU A 69 -0.31 -7.30 -18.00
C LEU A 69 0.64 -6.68 -16.97
N LEU A 70 1.96 -6.74 -17.18
CA LEU A 70 2.95 -6.11 -16.30
C LEU A 70 2.74 -4.59 -16.25
N ALA A 71 2.44 -3.97 -17.41
CA ALA A 71 2.09 -2.56 -17.48
C ALA A 71 0.81 -2.25 -16.70
N GLY A 72 -0.24 -3.05 -16.86
CA GLY A 72 -1.48 -2.92 -16.08
C GLY A 72 -1.26 -3.07 -14.58
N LEU A 73 -0.43 -4.03 -14.15
CA LEU A 73 -0.05 -4.19 -12.76
C LEU A 73 0.69 -2.95 -12.22
N GLY A 74 1.63 -2.39 -13.00
CA GLY A 74 2.33 -1.15 -12.66
C GLY A 74 1.39 0.04 -12.58
N PHE A 75 0.46 0.16 -13.53
CA PHE A 75 -0.55 1.23 -13.53
C PHE A 75 -1.40 1.22 -12.26
N PHE A 76 -1.97 0.07 -11.90
CA PHE A 76 -2.83 -0.02 -10.72
C PHE A 76 -2.06 0.06 -9.40
N ALA A 77 -0.91 -0.62 -9.28
CA ALA A 77 -0.15 -0.66 -8.05
C ALA A 77 0.61 0.64 -7.76
N VAL A 78 1.11 1.29 -8.79
CA VAL A 78 2.01 2.44 -8.63
C VAL A 78 1.30 3.73 -9.05
N THR A 79 0.92 3.84 -10.31
CA THR A 79 0.43 5.10 -10.87
C THR A 79 -0.87 5.54 -10.23
N LEU A 80 -1.95 4.78 -10.46
CA LEU A 80 -3.29 5.15 -10.00
C LEU A 80 -3.38 5.15 -8.47
N HIS A 81 -2.82 4.11 -7.83
CA HIS A 81 -2.81 4.03 -6.37
C HIS A 81 -2.15 5.26 -5.73
N HIS A 82 -0.95 5.62 -6.14
CA HIS A 82 -0.21 6.72 -5.49
C HIS A 82 -0.69 8.10 -5.89
N LEU A 83 -1.21 8.29 -7.10
CA LEU A 83 -1.89 9.54 -7.45
C LEU A 83 -3.11 9.78 -6.57
N LEU A 84 -3.99 8.79 -6.44
CA LEU A 84 -5.18 8.89 -5.60
C LEU A 84 -4.82 9.04 -4.12
N LEU A 85 -3.83 8.30 -3.63
CA LEU A 85 -3.37 8.38 -2.26
C LEU A 85 -2.79 9.77 -1.93
N ASN A 86 -1.91 10.29 -2.77
CA ASN A 86 -1.29 11.59 -2.57
C ASN A 86 -2.31 12.72 -2.65
N LEU A 87 -3.23 12.68 -3.65
CA LEU A 87 -4.35 13.62 -3.75
C LEU A 87 -5.24 13.57 -2.50
N GLY A 88 -5.58 12.38 -2.03
CA GLY A 88 -6.34 12.21 -0.79
C GLY A 88 -5.63 12.80 0.41
N GLN A 89 -4.34 12.52 0.56
CA GLN A 89 -3.53 12.99 1.67
C GLN A 89 -3.18 14.51 1.65
N MET A 90 -3.57 15.24 0.63
CA MET A 90 -3.55 16.71 0.72
C MET A 90 -4.41 17.22 1.89
N HIS A 91 -5.49 16.54 2.18
CA HIS A 91 -6.48 16.96 3.19
C HIS A 91 -6.79 15.87 4.24
N VAL A 92 -6.44 14.60 4.00
CA VAL A 92 -6.60 13.49 4.95
C VAL A 92 -5.34 13.35 5.81
N SER A 93 -5.51 13.21 7.12
CA SER A 93 -4.37 12.99 8.04
C SER A 93 -3.63 11.68 7.74
N ALA A 94 -2.35 11.60 8.13
CA ALA A 94 -1.55 10.40 7.93
C ALA A 94 -2.13 9.19 8.68
N GLY A 95 -2.66 9.42 9.89
CA GLY A 95 -3.33 8.39 10.68
C GLY A 95 -4.58 7.86 9.99
N ALA A 96 -5.49 8.74 9.53
CA ALA A 96 -6.70 8.34 8.83
C ALA A 96 -6.40 7.64 7.49
N ALA A 97 -5.47 8.15 6.71
CA ALA A 97 -5.05 7.53 5.45
C ALA A 97 -4.52 6.10 5.66
N SER A 98 -3.73 5.87 6.72
CA SER A 98 -3.22 4.54 7.05
C SER A 98 -4.34 3.54 7.37
N VAL A 99 -5.40 3.98 8.06
CA VAL A 99 -6.57 3.14 8.35
C VAL A 99 -7.37 2.85 7.10
N LEU A 100 -7.67 3.89 6.29
CA LEU A 100 -8.45 3.75 5.06
C LEU A 100 -7.76 2.81 4.06
N ALA A 101 -6.43 2.81 4.00
CA ALA A 101 -5.67 1.86 3.18
C ALA A 101 -5.92 0.39 3.57
N GLN A 102 -6.29 0.10 4.82
CA GLN A 102 -6.67 -1.25 5.27
C GLN A 102 -8.02 -1.72 4.72
N SER A 103 -8.73 -0.91 3.95
CA SER A 103 -9.91 -1.35 3.18
C SER A 103 -9.54 -2.23 1.97
N THR A 104 -8.25 -2.32 1.61
CA THR A 104 -7.74 -3.17 0.52
C THR A 104 -8.24 -4.63 0.58
N PRO A 105 -8.18 -5.37 1.70
CA PRO A 105 -8.71 -6.73 1.76
C PRO A 105 -10.21 -6.82 1.49
N VAL A 106 -10.97 -5.80 1.89
CA VAL A 106 -12.41 -5.71 1.66
C VAL A 106 -12.70 -5.59 0.16
N PHE A 107 -12.06 -4.62 -0.51
CA PHE A 107 -12.19 -4.46 -1.96
C PHE A 107 -11.67 -5.67 -2.73
N SER A 108 -10.56 -6.28 -2.27
CA SER A 108 -10.02 -7.50 -2.89
C SER A 108 -11.01 -8.66 -2.81
N ALA A 109 -11.72 -8.83 -1.70
CA ALA A 109 -12.75 -9.86 -1.56
C ALA A 109 -13.95 -9.59 -2.49
N MET A 110 -14.39 -8.33 -2.59
CA MET A 110 -15.48 -7.93 -3.49
C MET A 110 -15.11 -8.16 -4.96
N ILE A 111 -13.91 -7.74 -5.38
CA ILE A 111 -13.44 -7.93 -6.77
C ILE A 111 -13.25 -9.42 -7.08
N ALA A 112 -12.71 -10.22 -6.13
CA ALA A 112 -12.55 -11.65 -6.30
C ALA A 112 -13.88 -12.38 -6.49
N TYR A 113 -14.93 -11.95 -5.80
CA TYR A 113 -16.28 -12.48 -6.02
C TYR A 113 -16.75 -12.30 -7.46
N TRP A 114 -16.65 -11.08 -8.00
CA TRP A 114 -17.11 -10.77 -9.36
C TRP A 114 -16.19 -11.33 -10.43
N PHE A 115 -14.87 -11.19 -10.25
CA PHE A 115 -13.89 -11.43 -11.31
C PHE A 115 -13.30 -12.85 -11.29
N LEU A 116 -13.16 -13.45 -10.11
CA LEU A 116 -12.69 -14.82 -9.93
C LEU A 116 -13.83 -15.81 -9.67
N LYS A 117 -15.09 -15.31 -9.58
CA LYS A 117 -16.29 -16.10 -9.25
C LYS A 117 -16.15 -16.84 -7.92
N GLU A 118 -15.41 -16.29 -6.96
CA GLU A 118 -15.28 -16.85 -5.62
C GLU A 118 -16.59 -16.65 -4.86
N LYS A 119 -17.05 -17.69 -4.14
CA LYS A 119 -18.27 -17.57 -3.33
C LYS A 119 -18.00 -16.72 -2.09
N ILE A 120 -18.84 -15.74 -1.84
CA ILE A 120 -18.82 -14.95 -0.59
C ILE A 120 -19.83 -15.60 0.38
N SER A 121 -19.37 -15.99 1.58
CA SER A 121 -20.26 -16.45 2.65
C SER A 121 -20.99 -15.27 3.30
N LEU A 122 -22.11 -15.52 3.98
CA LEU A 122 -22.82 -14.50 4.76
C LEU A 122 -21.91 -13.87 5.84
N TRP A 123 -21.01 -14.67 6.42
CA TRP A 123 -20.00 -14.17 7.35
C TRP A 123 -19.10 -13.12 6.71
N ARG A 124 -18.60 -13.38 5.50
CA ARG A 124 -17.78 -12.42 4.75
C ARG A 124 -18.54 -11.14 4.43
N CYS A 125 -19.82 -11.24 4.03
CA CYS A 125 -20.67 -10.07 3.83
C CYS A 125 -20.76 -9.24 5.11
N GLY A 126 -20.99 -9.83 6.26
CA GLY A 126 -21.02 -9.16 7.56
C GLY A 126 -19.69 -8.44 7.88
N CYS A 127 -18.57 -9.13 7.69
CA CYS A 127 -17.23 -8.55 7.92
C CYS A 127 -16.95 -7.36 6.99
N ILE A 128 -17.36 -7.44 5.72
CA ILE A 128 -17.24 -6.37 4.74
C ILE A 128 -18.05 -5.14 5.19
N LEU A 129 -19.31 -5.34 5.59
CA LEU A 129 -20.18 -4.25 6.05
C LEU A 129 -19.61 -3.57 7.31
N ILE A 130 -19.10 -4.33 8.28
CA ILE A 130 -18.45 -3.81 9.48
C ILE A 130 -17.24 -2.95 9.09
N ALA A 131 -16.36 -3.45 8.21
CA ALA A 131 -15.18 -2.70 7.78
C ALA A 131 -15.55 -1.43 7.00
N MET A 132 -16.57 -1.48 6.13
CA MET A 132 -17.05 -0.31 5.40
C MET A 132 -17.65 0.74 6.33
N PHE A 133 -18.40 0.31 7.35
CA PHE A 133 -18.94 1.23 8.37
C PHE A 133 -17.80 1.93 9.15
N GLY A 134 -16.79 1.18 9.58
CA GLY A 134 -15.59 1.73 10.21
C GLY A 134 -14.86 2.73 9.30
N ALA A 135 -14.70 2.42 8.01
CA ALA A 135 -14.07 3.32 7.04
C ALA A 135 -14.88 4.63 6.86
N ALA A 136 -16.22 4.53 6.82
CA ALA A 136 -17.09 5.72 6.77
C ALA A 136 -16.92 6.59 8.03
N MET A 137 -16.82 5.98 9.22
CA MET A 137 -16.51 6.71 10.45
C MET A 137 -15.17 7.44 10.39
N VAL A 138 -14.14 6.82 9.83
CA VAL A 138 -12.80 7.45 9.66
C VAL A 138 -12.90 8.66 8.72
N VAL A 139 -13.56 8.50 7.57
CA VAL A 139 -13.73 9.60 6.59
C VAL A 139 -14.45 10.80 7.22
N VAL A 140 -15.51 10.55 8.00
CA VAL A 140 -16.27 11.61 8.67
C VAL A 140 -15.48 12.18 9.86
N GLY A 141 -14.79 11.33 10.61
CA GLY A 141 -14.11 11.71 11.85
C GLY A 141 -12.81 12.48 11.67
N ASP A 142 -12.19 12.42 10.49
CA ASP A 142 -10.91 13.09 10.23
C ASP A 142 -11.10 14.62 10.06
N HIS A 143 -12.18 15.05 9.39
CA HIS A 143 -12.41 16.47 9.10
C HIS A 143 -13.88 16.95 9.25
N GLY A 144 -14.77 16.14 9.83
CA GLY A 144 -16.20 16.46 9.94
C GLY A 144 -17.00 16.25 8.64
N ILE A 145 -18.31 16.53 8.70
CA ILE A 145 -19.25 16.14 7.63
C ILE A 145 -19.19 17.08 6.40
N ALA A 146 -18.65 18.30 6.52
CA ALA A 146 -19.07 19.38 5.64
C ALA A 146 -18.31 19.56 4.32
N ALA A 147 -17.02 19.24 4.15
CA ALA A 147 -16.32 19.63 2.92
C ALA A 147 -15.21 18.70 2.41
N THR A 148 -14.76 17.73 3.17
CA THR A 148 -13.52 17.00 2.93
C THR A 148 -13.70 15.50 2.66
N ASN A 149 -14.93 15.04 2.63
CA ASN A 149 -15.26 13.62 2.42
C ASN A 149 -14.76 13.07 1.07
N LEU A 150 -14.61 13.94 0.06
CA LEU A 150 -14.11 13.54 -1.26
C LEU A 150 -12.66 13.05 -1.18
N TYR A 151 -11.81 13.67 -0.37
CA TYR A 151 -10.41 13.28 -0.23
C TYR A 151 -10.24 11.92 0.46
N GLY A 152 -11.08 11.61 1.44
CA GLY A 152 -11.16 10.27 2.03
C GLY A 152 -11.59 9.20 1.00
N LEU A 153 -12.52 9.54 0.09
CA LEU A 153 -12.91 8.66 -1.01
C LEU A 153 -11.76 8.44 -2.00
N LEU A 154 -10.87 9.42 -2.22
CA LEU A 154 -9.67 9.22 -3.03
C LEU A 154 -8.72 8.20 -2.39
N VAL A 155 -8.54 8.24 -1.07
CA VAL A 155 -7.75 7.23 -0.34
C VAL A 155 -8.39 5.83 -0.44
N LEU A 156 -9.72 5.73 -0.34
CA LEU A 156 -10.43 4.47 -0.60
C LEU A 156 -10.28 4.03 -2.06
N GLY A 157 -10.30 4.95 -3.01
CA GLY A 157 -9.99 4.70 -4.42
C GLY A 157 -8.58 4.15 -4.63
N ALA A 158 -7.60 4.66 -3.88
CA ALA A 158 -6.25 4.11 -3.87
C ALA A 158 -6.23 2.66 -3.35
N ALA A 159 -6.96 2.36 -2.27
CA ALA A 159 -7.09 0.99 -1.75
C ALA A 159 -7.78 0.06 -2.76
N LEU A 160 -8.80 0.55 -3.48
CA LEU A 160 -9.45 -0.17 -4.57
C LEU A 160 -8.48 -0.47 -5.71
N SER A 161 -7.68 0.52 -6.15
CA SER A 161 -6.66 0.36 -7.19
C SER A 161 -5.64 -0.73 -6.81
N TRP A 162 -5.16 -0.72 -5.56
CA TRP A 162 -4.26 -1.75 -5.03
C TRP A 162 -4.91 -3.13 -5.00
N SER A 163 -6.21 -3.19 -4.73
CA SER A 163 -6.99 -4.43 -4.73
C SER A 163 -7.12 -5.02 -6.13
N ILE A 164 -7.31 -4.17 -7.14
CA ILE A 164 -7.32 -4.60 -8.56
C ILE A 164 -5.97 -5.22 -8.93
N TYR A 165 -4.86 -4.58 -8.54
CA TYR A 165 -3.52 -5.13 -8.73
C TYR A 165 -3.39 -6.53 -8.12
N PHE A 166 -3.80 -6.74 -6.86
CA PHE A 166 -3.72 -8.04 -6.20
C PHE A 166 -4.53 -9.12 -6.92
N VAL A 167 -5.76 -8.79 -7.32
CA VAL A 167 -6.64 -9.76 -8.01
C VAL A 167 -6.12 -10.09 -9.41
N LEU A 168 -5.62 -9.12 -10.15
CA LEU A 168 -5.00 -9.34 -11.47
C LEU A 168 -3.74 -10.21 -11.35
N GLN A 169 -2.86 -9.89 -10.39
CA GLN A 169 -1.65 -10.67 -10.12
C GLN A 169 -1.99 -12.13 -9.78
N LYS A 170 -3.00 -12.36 -8.92
CA LYS A 170 -3.48 -13.69 -8.56
C LYS A 170 -4.07 -14.43 -9.76
N LYS A 171 -4.93 -13.77 -10.54
CA LYS A 171 -5.64 -14.40 -11.67
C LYS A 171 -4.69 -14.89 -12.77
N TYR A 172 -3.69 -14.09 -13.07
CA TYR A 172 -2.83 -14.36 -14.22
C TYR A 172 -1.53 -15.07 -13.86
N SER A 173 -1.25 -15.31 -12.57
CA SER A 173 -0.15 -16.16 -12.04
C SER A 173 1.12 -16.12 -12.88
N LEU A 174 1.75 -14.95 -13.02
CA LEU A 174 2.93 -14.78 -13.85
C LEU A 174 4.12 -15.59 -13.30
N HIS A 175 4.91 -16.16 -14.21
CA HIS A 175 6.04 -17.05 -13.90
C HIS A 175 7.32 -16.28 -13.53
N TYR A 176 7.18 -15.11 -12.90
CA TYR A 176 8.29 -14.30 -12.46
C TYR A 176 8.55 -14.50 -10.97
N ASP A 177 9.82 -14.49 -10.61
CA ASP A 177 10.18 -14.42 -9.20
C ASP A 177 9.72 -13.09 -8.57
N PRO A 178 9.54 -13.06 -7.25
CA PRO A 178 9.01 -11.88 -6.56
C PRO A 178 9.83 -10.60 -6.78
N PHE A 179 11.16 -10.73 -6.93
CA PHE A 179 12.03 -9.57 -7.18
C PHE A 179 11.80 -8.99 -8.58
N SER A 180 11.85 -9.85 -9.62
CA SER A 180 11.57 -9.46 -11.01
C SER A 180 10.18 -8.84 -11.15
N MET A 181 9.16 -9.43 -10.50
CA MET A 181 7.81 -8.89 -10.50
C MET A 181 7.74 -7.50 -9.87
N THR A 182 8.42 -7.27 -8.75
CA THR A 182 8.50 -5.97 -8.10
C THR A 182 9.16 -4.94 -9.02
N CYS A 183 10.29 -5.28 -9.63
CA CYS A 183 10.98 -4.41 -10.57
C CYS A 183 10.08 -3.97 -11.72
N TYR A 184 9.42 -4.92 -12.40
CA TYR A 184 8.53 -4.59 -13.52
C TYR A 184 7.32 -3.75 -13.09
N THR A 185 6.69 -4.10 -11.98
CA THR A 185 5.57 -3.33 -11.43
C THR A 185 5.98 -1.87 -11.18
N VAL A 186 7.13 -1.66 -10.52
CA VAL A 186 7.63 -0.31 -10.21
C VAL A 186 8.06 0.43 -11.48
N TRP A 187 8.80 -0.20 -12.37
CA TRP A 187 9.28 0.45 -13.60
C TRP A 187 8.15 0.83 -14.55
N PHE A 188 7.20 -0.08 -14.85
CA PHE A 188 6.05 0.27 -15.68
C PHE A 188 5.18 1.35 -15.04
N GLY A 189 4.95 1.28 -13.73
CA GLY A 189 4.20 2.31 -13.03
C GLY A 189 4.92 3.65 -13.07
N THR A 190 6.26 3.68 -12.95
CA THR A 190 7.04 4.91 -13.09
C THR A 190 6.93 5.49 -14.50
N LEU A 191 6.94 4.65 -15.54
CA LEU A 191 6.75 5.10 -16.93
C LEU A 191 5.42 5.83 -17.12
N PHE A 192 4.33 5.36 -16.53
CA PHE A 192 3.03 6.04 -16.58
C PHE A 192 2.99 7.35 -15.79
N LEU A 193 3.92 7.58 -14.87
CA LEU A 193 4.05 8.85 -14.15
C LEU A 193 4.89 9.88 -14.90
N LEU A 194 5.69 9.49 -15.90
CA LEU A 194 6.57 10.42 -16.65
C LEU A 194 5.85 11.63 -17.29
N PRO A 195 4.58 11.53 -17.75
CA PRO A 195 3.87 12.72 -18.25
C PRO A 195 3.79 13.88 -17.23
N TYR A 196 3.90 13.60 -15.93
CA TYR A 196 3.91 14.59 -14.86
C TYR A 196 5.29 15.17 -14.56
N ALA A 197 6.31 14.92 -15.41
CA ALA A 197 7.67 15.42 -15.18
C ALA A 197 7.82 16.94 -15.41
N LYS A 198 6.85 17.58 -16.09
CA LYS A 198 6.91 19.02 -16.38
C LYS A 198 6.90 19.82 -15.07
N GLY A 199 7.94 20.63 -14.85
CA GLY A 199 8.08 21.44 -13.64
C GLY A 199 8.72 20.73 -12.45
N LEU A 200 8.96 19.42 -12.51
CA LEU A 200 9.57 18.67 -11.41
C LEU A 200 10.96 19.20 -11.04
N ASN A 201 11.78 19.54 -12.03
CA ASN A 201 13.12 20.10 -11.77
C ASN A 201 13.05 21.40 -10.95
N THR A 202 12.11 22.28 -11.30
CA THR A 202 11.90 23.54 -10.55
C THR A 202 11.40 23.25 -9.14
N ALA A 203 10.45 22.31 -8.97
CA ALA A 203 9.96 21.91 -7.67
C ALA A 203 11.09 21.34 -6.79
N PHE A 204 11.95 20.48 -7.37
CA PHE A 204 13.10 19.92 -6.68
C PHE A 204 14.12 20.97 -6.23
N MET A 205 14.43 21.97 -7.09
CA MET A 205 15.37 23.03 -6.75
C MET A 205 14.85 23.99 -5.66
N LEU A 206 13.53 24.10 -5.50
CA LEU A 206 12.88 24.95 -4.52
C LEU A 206 12.50 24.23 -3.22
N ALA A 207 12.53 22.92 -3.23
CA ALA A 207 12.13 22.12 -2.08
C ALA A 207 13.15 22.27 -0.93
N PRO A 208 12.68 22.37 0.32
CA PRO A 208 13.57 22.34 1.48
C PRO A 208 14.26 20.97 1.63
N LEU A 209 15.53 20.95 2.03
CA LEU A 209 16.34 19.73 2.16
C LEU A 209 15.68 18.65 3.04
N ASN A 210 15.01 19.05 4.13
CA ASN A 210 14.30 18.11 5.01
C ASN A 210 13.15 17.41 4.28
N VAL A 211 12.48 18.08 3.34
CA VAL A 211 11.43 17.49 2.51
C VAL A 211 12.03 16.50 1.52
N ASP A 212 13.14 16.87 0.86
CA ASP A 212 13.84 15.98 -0.08
C ASP A 212 14.38 14.73 0.59
N ILE A 213 14.92 14.87 1.80
CA ILE A 213 15.35 13.70 2.62
C ILE A 213 14.14 12.81 2.94
N ALA A 214 13.00 13.37 3.32
CA ALA A 214 11.80 12.58 3.60
C ALA A 214 11.30 11.85 2.35
N VAL A 215 11.35 12.49 1.17
CA VAL A 215 10.98 11.90 -0.12
C VAL A 215 11.98 10.82 -0.54
N LEU A 216 13.27 11.02 -0.31
CA LEU A 216 14.31 10.02 -0.55
C LEU A 216 14.06 8.76 0.30
N ILE A 217 13.79 8.94 1.60
CA ILE A 217 13.41 7.85 2.50
C ILE A 217 12.15 7.15 1.99
N LEU A 218 11.14 7.92 1.58
CA LEU A 218 9.88 7.41 1.05
C LEU A 218 10.08 6.58 -0.23
N GLY A 219 11.00 6.98 -1.11
CA GLY A 219 11.34 6.24 -2.34
C GLY A 219 12.08 4.94 -2.06
N ILE A 220 13.10 4.96 -1.20
CA ILE A 220 13.96 3.79 -0.94
C ILE A 220 13.24 2.79 -0.03
N PHE A 221 12.78 3.22 1.15
CA PHE A 221 12.31 2.30 2.18
C PHE A 221 10.89 1.76 1.90
N PRO A 222 9.82 2.56 1.86
CA PRO A 222 8.49 2.01 1.59
C PRO A 222 8.27 1.53 0.16
N SER A 223 8.95 2.15 -0.85
CA SER A 223 8.64 1.90 -2.26
C SER A 223 9.54 0.87 -2.92
N ALA A 224 10.69 0.52 -2.31
CA ALA A 224 11.59 -0.52 -2.81
C ALA A 224 11.88 -1.57 -1.75
N LEU A 225 12.54 -1.22 -0.64
CA LEU A 225 12.99 -2.19 0.36
C LEU A 225 11.85 -2.94 1.04
N ALA A 226 10.74 -2.24 1.37
CA ALA A 226 9.58 -2.91 1.98
C ALA A 226 8.95 -3.95 1.05
N TYR A 227 8.89 -3.69 -0.26
CA TYR A 227 8.40 -4.65 -1.24
C TYR A 227 9.31 -5.90 -1.30
N LEU A 228 10.63 -5.70 -1.28
CA LEU A 228 11.58 -6.80 -1.28
C LEU A 228 11.51 -7.61 0.03
N ALA A 229 11.44 -6.93 1.16
CA ALA A 229 11.29 -7.56 2.46
C ALA A 229 9.96 -8.34 2.56
N TRP A 230 8.87 -7.78 2.02
CA TRP A 230 7.59 -8.45 1.95
C TRP A 230 7.62 -9.69 1.06
N ALA A 231 8.22 -9.59 -0.12
CA ALA A 231 8.44 -10.74 -1.00
C ALA A 231 9.26 -11.85 -0.32
N TYR A 232 10.29 -11.47 0.47
CA TYR A 232 11.06 -12.41 1.28
C TYR A 232 10.20 -13.07 2.36
N VAL A 233 9.37 -12.32 3.08
CA VAL A 233 8.45 -12.87 4.10
C VAL A 233 7.50 -13.89 3.46
N LEU A 234 6.87 -13.55 2.33
CA LEU A 234 5.94 -14.42 1.62
C LEU A 234 6.58 -15.71 1.08
N LYS A 235 7.89 -15.73 0.87
CA LYS A 235 8.61 -16.95 0.47
C LYS A 235 8.61 -18.02 1.58
N TYR A 236 8.54 -17.61 2.86
CA TYR A 236 8.69 -18.51 4.00
C TYR A 236 7.47 -18.59 4.92
N VAL A 237 6.54 -17.66 4.79
CA VAL A 237 5.35 -17.54 5.64
C VAL A 237 4.10 -17.55 4.77
N GLU A 238 3.09 -18.29 5.17
CA GLU A 238 1.79 -18.28 4.49
C GLU A 238 1.21 -16.87 4.43
N VAL A 239 0.60 -16.51 3.29
CA VAL A 239 0.05 -15.16 3.04
C VAL A 239 -0.89 -14.72 4.16
N SER A 240 -1.76 -15.60 4.64
CA SER A 240 -2.72 -15.31 5.71
C SER A 240 -2.05 -14.93 7.03
N ARG A 241 -0.94 -15.60 7.38
CA ARG A 241 -0.14 -15.31 8.58
C ARG A 241 0.67 -14.03 8.42
N ALA A 242 1.31 -13.86 7.26
CA ALA A 242 2.09 -12.67 6.98
C ALA A 242 1.20 -11.41 6.99
N SER A 243 0.03 -11.48 6.35
CA SER A 243 -0.92 -10.37 6.29
C SER A 243 -1.43 -9.92 7.66
N SER A 244 -1.51 -10.82 8.63
CA SER A 244 -1.92 -10.46 10.00
C SER A 244 -0.96 -9.45 10.65
N ALA A 245 0.34 -9.49 10.29
CA ALA A 245 1.32 -8.53 10.81
C ALA A 245 1.08 -7.11 10.24
N LEU A 246 0.48 -6.98 9.06
CA LEU A 246 0.20 -5.67 8.43
C LEU A 246 -0.87 -4.88 9.18
N TYR A 247 -1.67 -5.52 10.04
CA TYR A 247 -2.63 -4.81 10.91
C TYR A 247 -1.96 -3.94 11.96
N LEU A 248 -0.66 -4.10 12.19
CA LEU A 248 0.13 -3.21 13.04
C LEU A 248 0.51 -1.90 12.32
N ILE A 249 0.32 -1.79 10.99
CA ILE A 249 0.66 -0.59 10.24
C ILE A 249 -0.14 0.63 10.71
N PRO A 250 -1.49 0.62 10.80
CA PRO A 250 -2.24 1.80 11.20
C PRO A 250 -1.90 2.32 12.61
N PRO A 251 -1.87 1.50 13.67
CA PRO A 251 -1.48 2.01 14.97
C PRO A 251 -0.05 2.54 15.00
N THR A 252 0.89 1.90 14.27
CA THR A 252 2.27 2.39 14.15
C THR A 252 2.32 3.71 13.39
N ALA A 253 1.57 3.85 12.29
CA ALA A 253 1.49 5.09 11.52
C ALA A 253 0.86 6.23 12.32
N MET A 254 -0.20 5.97 13.08
CA MET A 254 -0.81 6.96 13.98
C MET A 254 0.18 7.43 15.05
N LEU A 255 0.92 6.50 15.66
CA LEU A 255 1.96 6.85 16.63
C LEU A 255 3.08 7.70 16.00
N MET A 256 3.56 7.28 14.82
CA MET A 256 4.57 8.04 14.07
C MET A 256 4.05 9.42 13.65
N ALA A 257 2.80 9.53 13.20
CA ALA A 257 2.18 10.80 12.83
C ALA A 257 2.05 11.74 14.04
N ALA A 258 1.69 11.20 15.21
CA ALA A 258 1.62 11.98 16.45
C ALA A 258 3.00 12.52 16.87
N VAL A 259 4.06 11.71 16.73
CA VAL A 259 5.42 12.08 17.14
C VAL A 259 6.10 13.00 16.11
N ILE A 260 6.00 12.68 14.82
CA ILE A 260 6.77 13.35 13.76
C ILE A 260 6.02 14.58 13.21
N LEU A 261 4.70 14.46 13.01
CA LEU A 261 3.87 15.53 12.42
C LEU A 261 3.08 16.30 13.47
N HIS A 262 3.12 15.88 14.74
CA HIS A 262 2.29 16.42 15.82
C HIS A 262 0.79 16.37 15.51
N GLU A 263 0.36 15.41 14.67
CA GLU A 263 -1.05 15.20 14.32
C GLU A 263 -1.82 14.64 15.52
N LYS A 264 -2.98 15.24 15.82
CA LYS A 264 -3.92 14.73 16.82
C LYS A 264 -4.98 13.89 16.11
N THR A 265 -4.95 12.59 16.34
CA THR A 265 -5.97 11.69 15.80
C THR A 265 -7.28 11.85 16.58
N SER A 266 -8.40 12.10 15.90
CA SER A 266 -9.69 12.20 16.56
C SER A 266 -10.14 10.84 17.13
N ILE A 267 -10.96 10.88 18.19
CA ILE A 267 -11.53 9.66 18.80
C ILE A 267 -12.34 8.87 17.75
N MET A 268 -13.04 9.57 16.87
CA MET A 268 -13.85 8.95 15.82
C MET A 268 -13.00 8.20 14.80
N VAL A 269 -11.82 8.73 14.42
CA VAL A 269 -10.83 8.04 13.59
C VAL A 269 -10.28 6.81 14.30
N MET A 270 -9.99 6.89 15.60
CA MET A 270 -9.50 5.75 16.38
C MET A 270 -10.56 4.64 16.50
N LEU A 271 -11.81 4.98 16.79
CA LEU A 271 -12.92 4.02 16.89
C LEU A 271 -13.23 3.41 15.53
N GLY A 272 -13.34 4.23 14.49
CA GLY A 272 -13.55 3.77 13.11
C GLY A 272 -12.41 2.86 12.65
N GLY A 273 -11.16 3.21 12.98
CA GLY A 273 -9.97 2.40 12.71
C GLY A 273 -10.01 1.04 13.39
N ALA A 274 -10.41 0.99 14.65
CA ALA A 274 -10.58 -0.27 15.38
C ALA A 274 -11.66 -1.15 14.71
N ILE A 275 -12.79 -0.57 14.30
CA ILE A 275 -13.87 -1.28 13.61
C ILE A 275 -13.40 -1.81 12.24
N VAL A 276 -12.65 -1.02 11.44
CA VAL A 276 -12.04 -1.50 10.18
C VAL A 276 -11.16 -2.71 10.46
N LEU A 277 -10.25 -2.59 11.44
CA LEU A 277 -9.33 -3.68 11.76
C LEU A 277 -10.06 -4.94 12.23
N ILE A 278 -11.09 -4.82 13.06
CA ILE A 278 -11.92 -5.96 13.50
C ILE A 278 -12.57 -6.63 12.29
N GLY A 279 -13.21 -5.86 11.39
CA GLY A 279 -13.85 -6.39 10.19
C GLY A 279 -12.85 -7.10 9.27
N VAL A 280 -11.68 -6.53 9.05
CA VAL A 280 -10.64 -7.09 8.18
C VAL A 280 -9.98 -8.34 8.82
N VAL A 281 -9.72 -8.33 10.12
CA VAL A 281 -9.21 -9.52 10.84
C VAL A 281 -10.22 -10.66 10.77
N ALA A 282 -11.48 -10.39 11.06
CA ALA A 282 -12.55 -11.40 11.00
C ALA A 282 -12.72 -11.98 9.58
N LEU A 283 -12.60 -11.13 8.53
CA LEU A 283 -12.63 -11.55 7.12
C LEU A 283 -11.49 -12.56 6.81
N ASN A 284 -10.29 -12.32 7.34
CA ASN A 284 -9.13 -13.18 7.09
C ASN A 284 -9.12 -14.46 7.93
N MET A 285 -9.78 -14.49 9.09
CA MET A 285 -9.89 -15.71 9.91
C MET A 285 -10.63 -16.84 9.19
N GLU A 286 -11.70 -16.55 8.44
CA GLU A 286 -12.42 -17.56 7.66
C GLU A 286 -11.54 -18.21 6.59
N ASN A 287 -10.69 -17.44 5.93
CA ASN A 287 -9.74 -17.96 4.94
C ASN A 287 -8.75 -18.95 5.57
N SER A 288 -8.29 -18.67 6.79
CA SER A 288 -7.37 -19.54 7.53
C SER A 288 -8.02 -20.86 7.98
N VAL A 289 -9.29 -20.82 8.36
CA VAL A 289 -10.06 -22.03 8.76
C VAL A 289 -10.31 -22.93 7.56
N LYS A 290 -10.75 -22.35 6.42
CA LYS A 290 -10.97 -23.13 5.18
C LYS A 290 -9.70 -23.74 4.62
N ALA A 291 -8.56 -23.05 4.69
CA ALA A 291 -7.28 -23.60 4.26
C ALA A 291 -6.86 -24.82 5.10
N ARG A 292 -7.15 -24.81 6.40
CA ARG A 292 -6.87 -25.95 7.29
C ARG A 292 -7.79 -27.17 7.04
N SER A 293 -9.05 -26.94 6.69
CA SER A 293 -10.01 -28.03 6.40
C SER A 293 -9.79 -28.72 5.06
N LEU A 294 -8.95 -28.17 4.17
CA LEU A 294 -8.58 -28.78 2.88
C LEU A 294 -7.26 -29.59 2.94
N VAL A 295 -6.54 -29.49 4.05
CA VAL A 295 -5.23 -30.16 4.25
C VAL A 295 -5.32 -31.28 5.29
N GLY A 296 -6.40 -31.40 6.04
CA GLY A 296 -6.73 -32.49 6.95
C GLY A 296 -7.80 -33.40 6.35
#